data_df47db58e93cbad7d3e61993746b5067
#
_entry.id   df47db58e93cbad7d3e61993746b5067
#
_cell.length_a   1.000
_cell.length_b   1.000
_cell.length_c   1.000
_cell.angle_alpha   90.00
_cell.angle_beta   90.00
_cell.angle_gamma   90.00
#
_symmetry.space_group_name_H-M   'P 1'
#
loop_
_entity.id
_entity.type
_entity.pdbx_description
1 polymer ?
#
loop_
_entity_poly.entity_id
_entity_poly.type
_entity_poly.pdbx_seq_one_letter_code
_entity_poly.pdbx_strand_id
1 'polypeptide(L)'
;MTRIKLHLFSFLLLITAVIMTSYAPPKQKKVLVFSKTAGYRHKDAIQAGKKEIPLLGSKNKFGVDTTENADVFTTENLKQYSAVIFLCTTGNVLNEQQQQAFEQFIKNGGGYVGLHSAADTEYDWPWFGALNGAYFKSHPKQQEAIFNVVDGNNIATAHLPKVWKRFDELYNFKWIGTDLNVLITIDENSYTGGANGEHHPMAWYHEFDGGRGFYTALGHDNKSFEDPLYLQHILGGIKYVMGADAEIKRTASTN
;
A
#
# COMPACT_ATOMS: atom_id res chain seq x y z
N MET A 1 65.10 39.13 -55.12
CA MET A 1 65.13 38.52 -53.73
C MET A 1 63.74 38.64 -53.18
N THR A 2 62.95 37.57 -53.28
CA THR A 2 61.49 37.55 -52.91
C THR A 2 61.34 36.78 -51.58
N ARG A 3 60.89 37.46 -50.57
CA ARG A 3 60.65 36.84 -49.24
C ARG A 3 59.26 36.18 -49.24
N ILE A 4 59.25 34.85 -49.09
CA ILE A 4 58.07 34.04 -48.90
C ILE A 4 57.64 34.18 -47.41
N LYS A 5 56.43 34.70 -47.15
CA LYS A 5 55.80 34.70 -45.80
C LYS A 5 55.07 33.39 -45.59
N LEU A 6 55.55 32.61 -44.62
CA LEU A 6 54.94 31.36 -44.16
C LEU A 6 53.81 31.69 -43.17
N HIS A 7 52.58 31.46 -43.57
CA HIS A 7 51.43 31.57 -42.61
C HIS A 7 51.24 30.21 -41.92
N LEU A 8 51.56 30.20 -40.61
CA LEU A 8 51.19 29.09 -39.74
C LEU A 8 49.68 29.15 -39.46
N PHE A 9 48.93 28.19 -39.99
CA PHE A 9 47.53 27.96 -39.60
C PHE A 9 47.51 27.06 -38.38
N SER A 10 47.21 27.64 -37.19
CA SER A 10 46.97 26.88 -35.94
C SER A 10 45.55 26.32 -35.97
N PHE A 11 45.44 25.01 -36.18
CA PHE A 11 44.18 24.29 -36.10
C PHE A 11 43.89 23.99 -34.61
N LEU A 12 43.00 24.76 -34.00
CA LEU A 12 42.53 24.55 -32.62
C LEU A 12 41.47 23.44 -32.62
N LEU A 13 41.83 22.22 -32.27
CA LEU A 13 40.92 21.10 -32.14
C LEU A 13 40.15 21.25 -30.79
N LEU A 14 38.91 21.73 -30.84
CA LEU A 14 37.99 21.72 -29.69
C LEU A 14 37.47 20.29 -29.49
N ILE A 15 38.06 19.56 -28.54
CA ILE A 15 37.53 18.27 -28.09
C ILE A 15 36.32 18.56 -27.16
N THR A 16 35.11 18.50 -27.67
CA THR A 16 33.88 18.50 -26.84
C THR A 16 33.74 17.11 -26.24
N ALA A 17 34.14 16.97 -24.97
CA ALA A 17 33.83 15.79 -24.15
C ALA A 17 32.32 15.74 -23.90
N VAL A 18 31.59 14.92 -24.67
CA VAL A 18 30.20 14.58 -24.38
C VAL A 18 30.20 13.69 -23.12
N ILE A 19 29.90 14.26 -21.97
CA ILE A 19 29.65 13.51 -20.72
C ILE A 19 28.33 12.77 -20.95
N MET A 20 28.40 11.52 -21.39
CA MET A 20 27.28 10.60 -21.35
C MET A 20 27.05 10.23 -19.89
N THR A 21 26.18 10.99 -19.21
CA THR A 21 25.61 10.52 -17.95
C THR A 21 24.80 9.28 -18.27
N SER A 22 25.31 8.11 -17.91
CA SER A 22 24.56 6.85 -17.99
C SER A 22 23.35 6.97 -17.06
N TYR A 23 22.19 7.25 -17.63
CA TYR A 23 20.94 7.23 -16.90
C TYR A 23 20.61 5.75 -16.61
N ALA A 24 21.01 5.27 -15.44
CA ALA A 24 20.55 3.96 -14.98
C ALA A 24 19.01 4.02 -14.90
N PRO A 25 18.28 3.07 -15.51
CA PRO A 25 16.83 3.06 -15.41
C PRO A 25 16.43 3.05 -13.91
N PRO A 26 15.37 3.76 -13.52
CA PRO A 26 14.94 3.79 -12.14
C PRO A 26 14.67 2.36 -11.67
N LYS A 27 15.19 2.01 -10.49
CA LYS A 27 15.00 0.67 -9.91
C LYS A 27 13.50 0.38 -9.83
N GLN A 28 13.08 -0.74 -10.40
CA GLN A 28 11.68 -1.16 -10.35
C GLN A 28 11.21 -1.23 -8.89
N LYS A 29 10.08 -0.57 -8.57
CA LYS A 29 9.45 -0.64 -7.24
C LYS A 29 9.08 -2.09 -6.94
N LYS A 30 9.21 -2.50 -5.69
CA LYS A 30 8.92 -3.86 -5.24
C LYS A 30 8.13 -3.81 -3.93
N VAL A 31 7.17 -4.71 -3.75
CA VAL A 31 6.40 -4.83 -2.51
C VAL A 31 6.56 -6.22 -1.90
N LEU A 32 6.48 -6.31 -0.58
CA LEU A 32 6.47 -7.55 0.17
C LEU A 32 5.05 -7.83 0.65
N VAL A 33 4.48 -8.98 0.28
CA VAL A 33 3.21 -9.48 0.83
C VAL A 33 3.53 -10.42 1.98
N PHE A 34 3.14 -10.04 3.18
CA PHE A 34 3.32 -10.80 4.41
C PHE A 34 1.97 -11.32 4.90
N SER A 35 1.85 -12.63 5.16
CA SER A 35 0.58 -13.28 5.51
C SER A 35 0.70 -14.31 6.64
N LYS A 36 1.64 -14.07 7.58
CA LYS A 36 1.75 -14.89 8.81
C LYS A 36 0.54 -14.65 9.71
N THR A 37 0.05 -15.71 10.32
CA THR A 37 -1.05 -15.67 11.29
C THR A 37 -0.65 -16.37 12.58
N ALA A 38 -0.93 -15.75 13.72
CA ALA A 38 -0.80 -16.35 15.05
C ALA A 38 -2.19 -16.57 15.71
N GLY A 39 -3.25 -16.01 15.13
CA GLY A 39 -4.65 -16.20 15.46
C GLY A 39 -5.41 -16.92 14.34
N TYR A 40 -6.67 -16.49 14.09
CA TYR A 40 -7.52 -17.06 13.03
C TYR A 40 -6.88 -16.85 11.65
N ARG A 41 -6.93 -17.90 10.80
CA ARG A 41 -6.36 -17.84 9.46
C ARG A 41 -7.44 -17.78 8.39
N HIS A 42 -7.52 -16.67 7.70
CA HIS A 42 -8.36 -16.45 6.52
C HIS A 42 -7.76 -17.18 5.30
N LYS A 43 -7.80 -18.52 5.32
CA LYS A 43 -7.06 -19.38 4.38
C LYS A 43 -7.34 -19.03 2.91
N ASP A 44 -8.62 -18.87 2.54
CA ASP A 44 -9.03 -18.66 1.16
C ASP A 44 -8.65 -17.26 0.65
N ALA A 45 -8.84 -16.23 1.48
CA ALA A 45 -8.40 -14.86 1.18
C ALA A 45 -6.88 -14.78 1.02
N ILE A 46 -6.10 -15.41 1.92
CA ILE A 46 -4.63 -15.44 1.85
C ILE A 46 -4.17 -16.12 0.57
N GLN A 47 -4.76 -17.26 0.19
CA GLN A 47 -4.39 -17.97 -1.04
C GLN A 47 -4.72 -17.13 -2.29
N ALA A 48 -5.90 -16.54 -2.34
CA ALA A 48 -6.32 -15.68 -3.45
C ALA A 48 -5.45 -14.42 -3.55
N GLY A 49 -5.21 -13.73 -2.43
CA GLY A 49 -4.36 -12.54 -2.41
C GLY A 49 -2.90 -12.81 -2.82
N LYS A 50 -2.33 -13.94 -2.36
CA LYS A 50 -0.97 -14.39 -2.78
C LYS A 50 -0.89 -14.71 -4.27
N LYS A 51 -2.01 -15.02 -4.94
CA LYS A 51 -2.08 -15.23 -6.39
C LYS A 51 -2.32 -13.92 -7.13
N GLU A 52 -3.29 -13.12 -6.72
CA GLU A 52 -3.76 -11.95 -7.49
C GLU A 52 -2.87 -10.71 -7.31
N ILE A 53 -2.27 -10.47 -6.11
CA ILE A 53 -1.40 -9.30 -5.90
C ILE A 53 -0.13 -9.36 -6.77
N PRO A 54 0.56 -10.50 -6.96
CA PRO A 54 1.64 -10.62 -7.94
C PRO A 54 1.20 -10.33 -9.38
N LEU A 55 -0.01 -10.74 -9.78
CA LEU A 55 -0.57 -10.43 -11.10
C LEU A 55 -0.84 -8.93 -11.26
N LEU A 56 -1.34 -8.26 -10.20
CA LEU A 56 -1.46 -6.79 -10.18
C LEU A 56 -0.08 -6.13 -10.36
N GLY A 57 0.94 -6.61 -9.64
CA GLY A 57 2.32 -6.12 -9.75
C GLY A 57 2.84 -6.22 -11.17
N SER A 58 2.73 -7.39 -11.79
CA SER A 58 3.17 -7.64 -13.17
C SER A 58 2.50 -6.70 -14.17
N LYS A 59 1.16 -6.54 -14.07
CA LYS A 59 0.39 -5.64 -14.95
C LYS A 59 0.71 -4.15 -14.73
N ASN A 60 1.19 -3.77 -13.54
CA ASN A 60 1.45 -2.38 -13.14
C ASN A 60 2.94 -2.05 -12.93
N LYS A 61 3.84 -2.90 -13.40
CA LYS A 61 5.30 -2.67 -13.44
C LYS A 61 5.96 -2.54 -12.07
N PHE A 62 5.50 -3.27 -11.05
CA PHE A 62 6.21 -3.45 -9.78
C PHE A 62 6.38 -4.93 -9.45
N GLY A 63 7.50 -5.25 -8.78
CA GLY A 63 7.78 -6.61 -8.32
C GLY A 63 6.99 -6.94 -7.04
N VAL A 64 6.71 -8.22 -6.82
CA VAL A 64 6.02 -8.70 -5.62
C VAL A 64 6.70 -9.96 -5.11
N ASP A 65 7.13 -9.94 -3.85
CA ASP A 65 7.49 -11.15 -3.10
C ASP A 65 6.37 -11.50 -2.11
N THR A 66 6.18 -12.77 -1.83
CA THR A 66 5.20 -13.25 -0.84
C THR A 66 5.90 -14.11 0.21
N THR A 67 5.56 -13.91 1.49
CA THR A 67 6.14 -14.69 2.59
C THR A 67 5.20 -14.84 3.78
N GLU A 68 5.42 -15.86 4.57
CA GLU A 68 4.87 -16.04 5.92
C GLU A 68 6.00 -16.06 6.97
N ASN A 69 7.25 -15.99 6.51
CA ASN A 69 8.41 -15.96 7.39
C ASN A 69 8.70 -14.55 7.89
N ALA A 70 8.59 -14.32 9.20
CA ALA A 70 8.88 -13.05 9.83
C ALA A 70 10.39 -12.72 9.90
N ASP A 71 11.30 -13.70 9.69
CA ASP A 71 12.74 -13.45 9.71
C ASP A 71 13.21 -12.53 8.58
N VAL A 72 12.37 -12.32 7.56
CA VAL A 72 12.65 -11.35 6.50
C VAL A 72 12.52 -9.89 6.97
N PHE A 73 11.91 -9.63 8.14
CA PHE A 73 11.80 -8.30 8.72
C PHE A 73 13.12 -7.89 9.38
N THR A 74 14.09 -7.58 8.56
CA THR A 74 15.36 -6.97 8.95
C THR A 74 15.53 -5.64 8.21
N THR A 75 16.23 -4.68 8.83
CA THR A 75 16.49 -3.38 8.20
C THR A 75 17.15 -3.54 6.83
N GLU A 76 18.07 -4.49 6.68
CA GLU A 76 18.76 -4.70 5.40
C GLU A 76 17.81 -5.27 4.32
N ASN A 77 17.00 -6.27 4.67
CA ASN A 77 16.10 -6.87 3.70
C ASN A 77 14.96 -5.91 3.29
N LEU A 78 14.40 -5.15 4.24
CA LEU A 78 13.29 -4.24 3.96
C LEU A 78 13.66 -3.08 3.03
N LYS A 79 14.92 -2.67 2.95
CA LYS A 79 15.40 -1.62 2.01
C LYS A 79 15.12 -1.91 0.54
N GLN A 80 14.90 -3.17 0.15
CA GLN A 80 14.62 -3.50 -1.23
C GLN A 80 13.15 -3.25 -1.62
N TYR A 81 12.26 -3.04 -0.65
CA TYR A 81 10.84 -2.84 -0.87
C TYR A 81 10.44 -1.37 -0.78
N SER A 82 9.41 -0.99 -1.53
CA SER A 82 8.76 0.31 -1.43
C SER A 82 7.55 0.28 -0.51
N ALA A 83 6.97 -0.90 -0.31
CA ALA A 83 5.85 -1.12 0.61
C ALA A 83 5.81 -2.55 1.14
N VAL A 84 5.20 -2.73 2.31
CA VAL A 84 4.85 -4.03 2.90
C VAL A 84 3.33 -4.13 3.01
N ILE A 85 2.78 -5.24 2.54
CA ILE A 85 1.34 -5.55 2.59
C ILE A 85 1.12 -6.63 3.65
N PHE A 86 0.36 -6.31 4.70
CA PHE A 86 -0.12 -7.27 5.68
C PHE A 86 -1.44 -7.85 5.15
N LEU A 87 -1.33 -9.02 4.53
CA LEU A 87 -2.46 -9.73 3.91
C LEU A 87 -3.10 -10.67 4.92
N CYS A 88 -4.22 -10.26 5.50
CA CYS A 88 -5.00 -11.06 6.45
C CYS A 88 -4.14 -11.65 7.58
N THR A 89 -3.18 -10.88 8.11
CA THR A 89 -2.40 -11.27 9.29
C THR A 89 -3.26 -11.24 10.55
N THR A 90 -2.92 -12.00 11.59
CA THR A 90 -3.64 -12.03 12.88
C THR A 90 -2.70 -12.36 14.03
N GLY A 91 -2.95 -11.76 15.20
CA GLY A 91 -2.16 -11.96 16.42
C GLY A 91 -0.77 -11.36 16.36
N ASN A 92 0.10 -11.69 17.32
CA ASN A 92 1.47 -11.17 17.37
C ASN A 92 2.36 -11.98 16.41
N VAL A 93 2.74 -11.39 15.30
CA VAL A 93 3.45 -12.06 14.19
C VAL A 93 4.91 -11.64 14.08
N LEU A 94 5.30 -10.54 14.71
CA LEU A 94 6.67 -10.01 14.75
C LEU A 94 7.20 -10.01 16.18
N ASN A 95 8.49 -10.31 16.36
CA ASN A 95 9.20 -10.06 17.61
C ASN A 95 9.71 -8.60 17.66
N GLU A 96 10.22 -8.15 18.82
CA GLU A 96 10.68 -6.77 19.05
C GLU A 96 11.72 -6.31 18.02
N GLN A 97 12.67 -7.16 17.62
CA GLN A 97 13.70 -6.80 16.64
C GLN A 97 13.08 -6.60 15.25
N GLN A 98 12.12 -7.44 14.88
CA GLN A 98 11.38 -7.35 13.62
C GLN A 98 10.46 -6.13 13.61
N GLN A 99 9.82 -5.81 14.74
CA GLN A 99 9.04 -4.59 14.93
C GLN A 99 9.90 -3.34 14.74
N GLN A 100 11.07 -3.26 15.40
CA GLN A 100 12.00 -2.16 15.24
C GLN A 100 12.48 -1.98 13.79
N ALA A 101 12.77 -3.08 13.09
CA ALA A 101 13.16 -3.03 11.68
C ALA A 101 12.01 -2.50 10.79
N PHE A 102 10.77 -2.86 11.10
CA PHE A 102 9.60 -2.38 10.37
C PHE A 102 9.29 -0.90 10.69
N GLU A 103 9.38 -0.47 11.95
CA GLU A 103 9.31 0.96 12.29
C GLU A 103 10.33 1.78 11.51
N GLN A 104 11.58 1.34 11.49
CA GLN A 104 12.64 2.04 10.76
C GLN A 104 12.35 2.09 9.26
N PHE A 105 11.76 1.04 8.69
CA PHE A 105 11.32 1.02 7.29
C PHE A 105 10.28 2.10 7.01
N ILE A 106 9.25 2.23 7.85
CA ILE A 106 8.21 3.27 7.72
C ILE A 106 8.81 4.66 7.91
N LYS A 107 9.62 4.89 8.96
CA LYS A 107 10.30 6.16 9.24
C LYS A 107 11.18 6.65 8.08
N ASN A 108 11.70 5.73 7.30
CA ASN A 108 12.48 6.02 6.09
C ASN A 108 11.62 6.20 4.81
N GLY A 109 10.31 6.39 4.95
CA GLY A 109 9.40 6.63 3.83
C GLY A 109 8.80 5.36 3.22
N GLY A 110 8.92 4.21 3.88
CA GLY A 110 8.29 2.97 3.45
C GLY A 110 6.76 3.03 3.51
N GLY A 111 6.10 2.24 2.65
CA GLY A 111 4.64 2.15 2.60
C GLY A 111 4.10 0.95 3.38
N TYR A 112 2.93 1.12 3.98
CA TYR A 112 2.16 0.06 4.62
C TYR A 112 0.79 -0.12 3.97
N VAL A 113 0.40 -1.36 3.70
CA VAL A 113 -0.97 -1.72 3.28
C VAL A 113 -1.50 -2.79 4.23
N GLY A 114 -2.59 -2.50 4.93
CA GLY A 114 -3.33 -3.47 5.74
C GLY A 114 -4.58 -3.96 4.99
N LEU A 115 -4.72 -5.27 4.86
CA LEU A 115 -5.89 -5.89 4.23
C LEU A 115 -6.63 -6.75 5.25
N HIS A 116 -7.91 -6.47 5.41
CA HIS A 116 -8.86 -7.20 6.22
C HIS A 116 -8.36 -7.38 7.67
N SER A 117 -8.02 -8.60 8.08
CA SER A 117 -7.59 -8.89 9.45
C SER A 117 -6.18 -8.37 9.81
N ALA A 118 -5.56 -7.54 8.98
CA ALA A 118 -4.42 -6.76 9.44
C ALA A 118 -4.75 -5.88 10.67
N ALA A 119 -6.02 -5.49 10.86
CA ALA A 119 -6.48 -4.82 12.08
C ALA A 119 -6.59 -5.75 13.32
N ASP A 120 -6.50 -7.07 13.15
CA ASP A 120 -6.48 -8.09 14.20
C ASP A 120 -5.04 -8.57 14.52
N THR A 121 -4.07 -7.67 14.34
CA THR A 121 -2.64 -7.96 14.42
C THR A 121 -1.96 -7.03 15.41
N GLU A 122 -0.96 -7.55 16.16
CA GLU A 122 -0.04 -6.77 17.01
C GLU A 122 -0.76 -5.89 18.07
N TYR A 123 -1.70 -6.45 18.81
CA TYR A 123 -2.46 -5.70 19.82
C TYR A 123 -1.60 -5.11 20.94
N ASP A 124 -0.45 -5.70 21.21
CA ASP A 124 0.47 -5.26 22.26
C ASP A 124 1.49 -4.22 21.77
N TRP A 125 1.36 -3.79 20.49
CA TRP A 125 2.23 -2.82 19.86
C TRP A 125 1.45 -1.57 19.40
N PRO A 126 1.25 -0.56 20.27
CA PRO A 126 0.42 0.61 19.99
C PRO A 126 0.84 1.41 18.75
N TRP A 127 2.15 1.43 18.44
CA TRP A 127 2.66 2.05 17.23
C TRP A 127 2.07 1.43 15.97
N PHE A 128 1.98 0.08 15.93
CA PHE A 128 1.36 -0.62 14.80
C PHE A 128 -0.14 -0.31 14.71
N GLY A 129 -0.84 -0.26 15.84
CA GLY A 129 -2.25 0.16 15.87
C GLY A 129 -2.45 1.55 15.28
N ALA A 130 -1.55 2.50 15.59
CA ALA A 130 -1.58 3.84 15.02
C ALA A 130 -1.26 3.84 13.51
N LEU A 131 -0.29 3.04 13.05
CA LEU A 131 0.01 2.86 11.63
C LEU A 131 -1.16 2.25 10.85
N ASN A 132 -1.81 1.20 11.41
CA ASN A 132 -2.97 0.57 10.78
C ASN A 132 -4.21 1.47 10.84
N GLY A 133 -4.30 2.33 11.85
CA GLY A 133 -5.39 3.28 12.07
C GLY A 133 -6.56 2.74 12.89
N ALA A 134 -6.62 1.44 13.15
CA ALA A 134 -7.66 0.83 14.00
C ALA A 134 -7.27 -0.57 14.45
N TYR A 135 -7.90 -1.02 15.54
CA TYR A 135 -7.89 -2.42 15.97
C TYR A 135 -9.26 -3.06 15.84
N PHE A 136 -9.28 -4.29 15.34
CA PHE A 136 -10.47 -5.13 15.26
C PHE A 136 -11.08 -5.38 16.64
N LYS A 137 -12.42 -5.38 16.70
CA LYS A 137 -13.20 -5.71 17.90
C LYS A 137 -14.02 -6.97 17.72
N SER A 138 -14.82 -7.01 16.68
CA SER A 138 -15.79 -8.08 16.40
C SER A 138 -16.33 -7.93 14.98
N HIS A 139 -17.08 -8.92 14.53
CA HIS A 139 -17.91 -8.84 13.34
C HIS A 139 -19.23 -9.59 13.55
N PRO A 140 -20.34 -9.20 12.93
CA PRO A 140 -21.53 -10.03 12.82
C PRO A 140 -21.30 -11.20 11.83
N LYS A 141 -22.33 -12.00 11.59
CA LYS A 141 -22.30 -12.93 10.45
C LYS A 141 -22.08 -12.16 9.15
N GLN A 142 -21.31 -12.77 8.25
CA GLN A 142 -21.12 -12.25 6.89
C GLN A 142 -22.46 -11.99 6.23
N GLN A 143 -22.62 -10.84 5.63
CA GLN A 143 -23.87 -10.40 5.02
C GLN A 143 -23.61 -9.31 4.00
N GLU A 144 -24.64 -8.99 3.21
CA GLU A 144 -24.61 -7.88 2.28
C GLU A 144 -24.81 -6.56 3.04
N ALA A 145 -24.05 -5.52 2.66
CA ALA A 145 -24.19 -4.19 3.20
C ALA A 145 -23.93 -3.12 2.14
N ILE A 146 -24.30 -1.89 2.46
CA ILE A 146 -24.06 -0.70 1.65
C ILE A 146 -22.79 0.00 2.13
N PHE A 147 -21.83 0.17 1.22
CA PHE A 147 -20.62 0.94 1.42
C PHE A 147 -20.72 2.26 0.66
N ASN A 148 -20.46 3.37 1.34
CA ASN A 148 -20.49 4.70 0.75
C ASN A 148 -19.05 5.16 0.47
N VAL A 149 -18.76 5.48 -0.79
CA VAL A 149 -17.49 6.10 -1.17
C VAL A 149 -17.56 7.58 -0.83
N VAL A 150 -16.78 8.00 0.18
CA VAL A 150 -16.77 9.39 0.69
C VAL A 150 -15.72 10.26 -0.01
N ASP A 151 -14.60 9.67 -0.47
CA ASP A 151 -13.64 10.34 -1.36
C ASP A 151 -13.57 9.63 -2.72
N GLY A 152 -14.37 10.09 -3.66
CA GLY A 152 -14.42 9.57 -5.04
C GLY A 152 -13.30 10.08 -5.96
N ASN A 153 -12.38 10.92 -5.48
CA ASN A 153 -11.25 11.42 -6.27
C ASN A 153 -9.93 10.71 -5.95
N ASN A 154 -9.91 9.88 -4.91
CA ASN A 154 -8.71 9.15 -4.54
C ASN A 154 -8.42 8.01 -5.54
N ILE A 155 -7.13 7.75 -5.80
CA ILE A 155 -6.69 6.67 -6.71
C ILE A 155 -7.23 5.29 -6.32
N ALA A 156 -7.55 5.06 -5.04
CA ALA A 156 -8.10 3.80 -4.55
C ALA A 156 -9.62 3.69 -4.70
N THR A 157 -10.33 4.79 -5.01
CA THR A 157 -11.81 4.82 -5.00
C THR A 157 -12.43 5.46 -6.23
N ALA A 158 -11.66 6.19 -7.06
CA ALA A 158 -12.19 6.92 -8.22
C ALA A 158 -12.91 6.03 -9.25
N HIS A 159 -12.66 4.74 -9.25
CA HIS A 159 -13.30 3.74 -10.13
C HIS A 159 -14.54 3.09 -9.50
N LEU A 160 -14.77 3.31 -8.19
CA LEU A 160 -15.89 2.70 -7.47
C LEU A 160 -17.20 3.46 -7.70
N PRO A 161 -18.36 2.80 -7.67
CA PRO A 161 -19.63 3.50 -7.60
C PRO A 161 -19.76 4.24 -6.28
N LYS A 162 -20.44 5.39 -6.28
CA LYS A 162 -20.64 6.21 -5.06
C LYS A 162 -21.29 5.41 -3.92
N VAL A 163 -22.17 4.47 -4.28
CA VAL A 163 -22.81 3.50 -3.37
C VAL A 163 -22.43 2.11 -3.86
N TRP A 164 -21.65 1.39 -3.07
CA TRP A 164 -21.13 0.08 -3.41
C TRP A 164 -21.78 -1.00 -2.54
N LYS A 165 -22.65 -1.78 -3.11
CA LYS A 165 -23.32 -2.89 -2.44
C LYS A 165 -22.48 -4.16 -2.60
N ARG A 166 -22.10 -4.80 -1.49
CA ARG A 166 -21.32 -6.04 -1.52
C ARG A 166 -21.54 -6.91 -0.28
N PHE A 167 -21.28 -8.18 -0.43
CA PHE A 167 -21.21 -9.16 0.63
C PHE A 167 -19.77 -9.25 1.14
N ASP A 168 -19.57 -9.10 2.47
CA ASP A 168 -18.26 -9.26 3.09
C ASP A 168 -18.42 -9.59 4.59
N GLU A 169 -17.32 -9.74 5.31
CA GLU A 169 -17.28 -9.74 6.77
C GLU A 169 -17.12 -8.31 7.28
N LEU A 170 -18.10 -7.86 8.05
CA LEU A 170 -18.26 -6.45 8.40
C LEU A 170 -17.61 -6.17 9.76
N TYR A 171 -16.39 -5.64 9.76
CA TYR A 171 -15.63 -5.38 10.98
C TYR A 171 -16.17 -4.23 11.79
N ASN A 172 -16.29 -4.44 13.10
CA ASN A 172 -16.37 -3.40 14.13
C ASN A 172 -14.99 -3.20 14.75
N PHE A 173 -14.64 -1.99 15.12
CA PHE A 173 -13.34 -1.63 15.66
C PHE A 173 -13.42 -1.23 17.13
N LYS A 174 -12.40 -1.57 17.91
CA LYS A 174 -12.25 -1.15 19.33
C LYS A 174 -11.90 0.33 19.43
N TRP A 175 -11.08 0.78 18.48
CA TRP A 175 -10.51 2.10 18.42
C TRP A 175 -10.28 2.44 16.95
N ILE A 176 -10.45 3.69 16.62
CA ILE A 176 -10.21 4.24 15.27
C ILE A 176 -9.44 5.55 15.47
N GLY A 177 -8.35 5.72 14.71
CA GLY A 177 -7.55 6.94 14.73
C GLY A 177 -8.32 8.17 14.27
N THR A 178 -7.94 9.34 14.75
CA THR A 178 -8.59 10.63 14.40
C THR A 178 -8.03 11.28 13.14
N ASP A 179 -6.77 10.95 12.78
CA ASP A 179 -6.06 11.60 11.67
C ASP A 179 -6.08 10.75 10.39
N LEU A 180 -7.21 10.09 10.14
CA LEU A 180 -7.41 9.22 8.99
C LEU A 180 -8.19 9.94 7.88
N ASN A 181 -7.70 9.83 6.65
CA ASN A 181 -8.44 10.23 5.46
C ASN A 181 -9.35 9.07 5.05
N VAL A 182 -10.61 9.13 5.48
CA VAL A 182 -11.58 8.05 5.22
C VAL A 182 -11.97 8.04 3.75
N LEU A 183 -11.91 6.86 3.13
CA LEU A 183 -12.25 6.61 1.74
C LEU A 183 -13.63 5.99 1.57
N ILE A 184 -13.96 5.06 2.44
CA ILE A 184 -15.20 4.28 2.40
C ILE A 184 -15.75 4.16 3.82
N THR A 185 -17.03 4.42 3.99
CA THR A 185 -17.80 4.10 5.20
C THR A 185 -18.83 3.02 4.90
N ILE A 186 -19.33 2.35 5.94
CA ILE A 186 -20.46 1.40 5.82
C ILE A 186 -21.70 2.03 6.44
N ASP A 187 -22.86 1.84 5.81
CA ASP A 187 -24.15 2.23 6.37
C ASP A 187 -24.66 1.14 7.34
N GLU A 188 -24.57 1.40 8.64
CA GLU A 188 -25.01 0.44 9.66
C GLU A 188 -26.52 0.16 9.63
N ASN A 189 -27.35 0.98 8.96
CA ASN A 189 -28.77 0.71 8.76
C ASN A 189 -29.01 -0.34 7.65
N SER A 190 -28.01 -0.64 6.84
CA SER A 190 -28.12 -1.59 5.72
C SER A 190 -27.87 -3.04 6.13
N TYR A 191 -27.41 -3.29 7.36
CA TYR A 191 -27.07 -4.62 7.88
C TYR A 191 -27.32 -4.74 9.38
N THR A 192 -27.10 -5.93 9.96
CA THR A 192 -27.29 -6.16 11.40
C THR A 192 -25.96 -6.37 12.10
N GLY A 193 -25.74 -5.71 13.23
CA GLY A 193 -24.60 -5.93 14.13
C GLY A 193 -23.47 -4.91 13.99
N GLY A 194 -23.73 -3.76 13.39
CA GLY A 194 -22.84 -2.59 13.44
C GLY A 194 -22.69 -2.05 14.88
N ALA A 195 -21.51 -1.56 15.22
CA ALA A 195 -21.20 -1.06 16.57
C ALA A 195 -20.19 0.11 16.59
N ASN A 196 -20.01 0.82 15.50
CA ASN A 196 -19.20 2.03 15.40
C ASN A 196 -20.01 3.29 15.07
N GLY A 197 -21.32 3.14 14.76
CA GLY A 197 -22.25 4.24 14.56
C GLY A 197 -22.22 4.87 13.16
N GLU A 198 -22.73 6.09 13.05
CA GLU A 198 -22.98 6.77 11.77
C GLU A 198 -21.73 6.95 10.90
N HIS A 199 -20.57 7.14 11.52
CA HIS A 199 -19.28 7.36 10.82
C HIS A 199 -18.38 6.13 10.88
N HIS A 200 -18.89 4.97 10.51
CA HIS A 200 -18.16 3.71 10.54
C HIS A 200 -17.22 3.56 9.33
N PRO A 201 -15.91 3.89 9.45
CA PRO A 201 -14.98 3.77 8.34
C PRO A 201 -14.62 2.31 8.07
N MET A 202 -14.47 1.96 6.78
CA MET A 202 -14.09 0.63 6.32
C MET A 202 -12.83 0.64 5.45
N ALA A 203 -12.42 1.81 4.94
CA ALA A 203 -11.14 2.00 4.27
C ALA A 203 -10.66 3.43 4.47
N TRP A 204 -9.33 3.58 4.64
CA TRP A 204 -8.68 4.88 4.84
C TRP A 204 -7.22 4.86 4.42
N TYR A 205 -6.64 6.06 4.36
CA TYR A 205 -5.21 6.28 4.18
C TYR A 205 -4.73 7.44 5.04
N HIS A 206 -3.45 7.49 5.32
CA HIS A 206 -2.81 8.60 6.04
C HIS A 206 -1.29 8.61 5.81
N GLU A 207 -0.67 9.73 6.12
CA GLU A 207 0.77 9.81 6.34
C GLU A 207 1.05 9.47 7.81
N PHE A 208 2.06 8.66 8.06
CA PHE A 208 2.38 8.21 9.40
C PHE A 208 3.88 8.02 9.58
N ASP A 209 4.46 8.67 10.59
CA ASP A 209 5.84 8.51 11.08
C ASP A 209 6.90 8.53 9.94
N GLY A 210 6.73 9.39 8.94
CA GLY A 210 7.60 9.52 7.77
C GLY A 210 7.22 8.68 6.56
N GLY A 211 6.35 7.69 6.72
CA GLY A 211 5.82 6.84 5.65
C GLY A 211 4.35 7.08 5.36
N ARG A 212 3.69 6.09 4.72
CA ARG A 212 2.29 6.14 4.33
C ARG A 212 1.58 4.84 4.65
N GLY A 213 0.37 4.96 5.22
CA GLY A 213 -0.52 3.85 5.51
C GLY A 213 -1.77 3.86 4.64
N PHE A 214 -2.20 2.70 4.21
CA PHE A 214 -3.51 2.43 3.62
C PHE A 214 -4.08 1.17 4.28
N TYR A 215 -5.35 1.22 4.63
CA TYR A 215 -6.07 0.07 5.17
C TYR A 215 -7.44 -0.08 4.51
N THR A 216 -7.86 -1.33 4.33
CA THR A 216 -9.24 -1.68 4.00
C THR A 216 -9.68 -2.92 4.79
N ALA A 217 -10.84 -2.83 5.44
CA ALA A 217 -11.46 -3.93 6.16
C ALA A 217 -12.07 -5.01 5.23
N LEU A 218 -12.21 -4.69 3.95
CA LEU A 218 -12.75 -5.60 2.94
C LEU A 218 -11.75 -6.71 2.60
N GLY A 219 -12.24 -7.82 2.06
CA GLY A 219 -11.36 -8.88 1.54
C GLY A 219 -11.32 -10.15 2.36
N HIS A 220 -12.41 -10.49 3.05
CA HIS A 220 -12.52 -11.66 3.91
C HIS A 220 -12.29 -12.99 3.18
N ASP A 221 -12.72 -13.11 1.93
CA ASP A 221 -12.73 -14.37 1.18
C ASP A 221 -12.08 -14.27 -0.21
N ASN A 222 -12.00 -15.40 -0.91
CA ASN A 222 -11.45 -15.46 -2.27
C ASN A 222 -12.27 -14.66 -3.29
N LYS A 223 -13.61 -14.52 -3.13
CA LYS A 223 -14.48 -13.78 -4.05
C LYS A 223 -14.12 -12.31 -4.11
N SER A 224 -13.63 -11.75 -2.99
CA SER A 224 -13.11 -10.39 -2.97
C SER A 224 -11.97 -10.22 -3.97
N PHE A 225 -11.05 -11.19 -4.06
CA PHE A 225 -9.93 -11.17 -5.00
C PHE A 225 -10.30 -11.58 -6.44
N GLU A 226 -11.54 -12.00 -6.68
CA GLU A 226 -12.13 -12.20 -8.02
C GLU A 226 -12.87 -10.94 -8.52
N ASP A 227 -13.19 -9.99 -7.61
CA ASP A 227 -13.88 -8.74 -7.92
C ASP A 227 -12.92 -7.69 -8.48
N PRO A 228 -13.09 -7.26 -9.76
CA PRO A 228 -12.21 -6.25 -10.36
C PRO A 228 -12.23 -4.90 -9.63
N LEU A 229 -13.37 -4.53 -9.02
CA LEU A 229 -13.49 -3.28 -8.27
C LEU A 229 -12.64 -3.33 -6.99
N TYR A 230 -12.68 -4.45 -6.27
CA TYR A 230 -11.83 -4.64 -5.09
C TYR A 230 -10.34 -4.70 -5.46
N LEU A 231 -10.00 -5.44 -6.52
CA LEU A 231 -8.61 -5.50 -6.99
C LEU A 231 -8.06 -4.13 -7.38
N GLN A 232 -8.87 -3.30 -8.02
CA GLN A 232 -8.47 -1.94 -8.37
C GLN A 232 -8.39 -1.03 -7.13
N HIS A 233 -9.26 -1.25 -6.12
CA HIS A 233 -9.20 -0.56 -4.84
C HIS A 233 -7.88 -0.81 -4.11
N ILE A 234 -7.49 -2.08 -3.92
CA ILE A 234 -6.22 -2.40 -3.27
C ILE A 234 -5.00 -1.98 -4.11
N LEU A 235 -5.08 -2.03 -5.44
CA LEU A 235 -4.05 -1.51 -6.33
C LEU A 235 -3.85 0.00 -6.14
N GLY A 236 -4.94 0.75 -5.99
CA GLY A 236 -4.89 2.18 -5.67
C GLY A 236 -4.19 2.46 -4.35
N GLY A 237 -4.52 1.69 -3.30
CA GLY A 237 -3.85 1.75 -2.00
C GLY A 237 -2.35 1.43 -2.09
N ILE A 238 -1.98 0.37 -2.80
CA ILE A 238 -0.57 0.01 -3.05
C ILE A 238 0.16 1.16 -3.77
N LYS A 239 -0.43 1.73 -4.82
CA LYS A 239 0.15 2.86 -5.56
C LYS A 239 0.31 4.10 -4.68
N TYR A 240 -0.68 4.42 -3.85
CA TYR A 240 -0.60 5.54 -2.91
C TYR A 240 0.59 5.38 -1.95
N VAL A 241 0.71 4.24 -1.28
CA VAL A 241 1.79 4.04 -0.29
C VAL A 241 3.17 3.96 -0.94
N MET A 242 3.27 3.57 -2.22
CA MET A 242 4.51 3.65 -2.99
C MET A 242 4.83 5.07 -3.51
N GLY A 243 3.98 6.07 -3.27
CA GLY A 243 4.20 7.46 -3.69
C GLY A 243 3.89 7.74 -5.17
N ALA A 244 3.10 6.90 -5.84
CA ALA A 244 2.76 7.09 -7.25
C ALA A 244 1.80 8.28 -7.50
N ASP A 245 1.02 8.68 -6.50
CA ASP A 245 0.15 9.87 -6.54
C ASP A 245 0.93 11.18 -6.70
N ALA A 246 2.13 11.26 -6.11
CA ALA A 246 3.03 12.41 -6.28
C ALA A 246 3.61 12.50 -7.70
N GLU A 247 3.76 11.38 -8.39
CA GLU A 247 4.18 11.34 -9.80
C GLU A 247 3.04 11.81 -10.73
N ILE A 248 1.79 11.40 -10.45
CA ILE A 248 0.61 11.84 -11.20
C ILE A 248 0.39 13.36 -11.08
N LYS A 249 0.51 13.92 -9.87
CA LYS A 249 0.39 15.35 -9.65
C LYS A 249 1.49 16.16 -10.36
N ARG A 250 2.72 15.65 -10.44
CA ARG A 250 3.84 16.30 -11.15
C ARG A 250 3.62 16.32 -12.67
N THR A 251 3.16 15.23 -13.27
CA THR A 251 2.87 15.18 -14.71
C THR A 251 1.67 16.03 -15.10
N ALA A 252 0.66 16.18 -14.23
CA ALA A 252 -0.48 17.07 -14.45
C ALA A 252 -0.13 18.56 -14.33
N SER A 253 0.93 18.94 -13.58
CA SER A 253 1.37 20.32 -13.42
C SER A 253 2.38 20.79 -14.48
N THR A 254 2.86 19.88 -15.35
CA THR A 254 3.83 20.15 -16.42
C THR A 254 3.20 20.17 -17.82
N ASN A 255 1.90 19.97 -17.93
CA ASN A 255 1.08 20.10 -19.14
C ASN A 255 0.13 21.29 -18.99
#